data_98a9f7a9f8995aadde561ce017fb9a6c
#
_entry.id   98a9f7a9f8995aadde561ce017fb9a6c
#
_cell.length_a   1.000
_cell.length_b   1.000
_cell.length_c   1.000
_cell.angle_alpha   90.00
_cell.angle_beta   90.00
_cell.angle_gamma   90.00
#
_symmetry.space_group_name_H-M   'P 1'
#
loop_
_entity.id
_entity.type
_entity.pdbx_description
1 polymer ?
#
loop_
_entity_poly.entity_id
_entity_poly.type
_entity_poly.pdbx_seq_one_letter_code
_entity_poly.pdbx_strand_id
1 'polypeptide(L)'
;RSIWQYRDWVIRALNDDMPYNAFSIEQLAGDLLPKPSADQLIATAFHRNTMSNDEGGTEDEEFRVASVIDRVNTTFDVWQSTTISCVQCHSHPYDPIKQNEYYQLMAFFNNSRDEDTPDEAPNFRIYSDENTKRIASILEWSAQYGDKKTIEDLDKFFQYLEPKYQLHNCKDFVNGELSDSKYLALRNNGSAYLRNVNTQGNTNLYFYYTASPRGTEITIRNGSAKGEVLAKFPAKKSKWTIAKVPFKPVNGTIDLYIESKND
;
A
#
# COMPACT_ATOMS: atom_id res chain seq x y z
N ARG A 1 0.49 7.02 -13.86
CA ARG A 1 1.71 7.00 -13.01
C ARG A 1 2.57 8.22 -13.24
N SER A 2 3.06 8.81 -12.15
CA SER A 2 4.00 9.93 -12.21
C SER A 2 5.41 9.39 -11.92
N ILE A 3 6.12 8.99 -12.97
CA ILE A 3 7.41 8.28 -12.86
C ILE A 3 8.62 9.11 -13.32
N TRP A 4 8.41 10.39 -13.60
CA TRP A 4 9.47 11.29 -14.06
C TRP A 4 10.63 11.45 -13.08
N GLN A 5 10.40 11.28 -11.78
CA GLN A 5 11.45 11.31 -10.76
C GLN A 5 12.49 10.19 -10.96
N TYR A 6 12.03 9.00 -11.35
CA TYR A 6 12.94 7.90 -11.69
C TYR A 6 13.80 8.25 -12.91
N ARG A 7 13.20 8.80 -13.96
CA ARG A 7 13.98 9.26 -15.13
C ARG A 7 15.05 10.28 -14.72
N ASP A 8 14.70 11.25 -13.89
CA ASP A 8 15.62 12.29 -13.42
C ASP A 8 16.71 11.70 -12.52
N TRP A 9 16.38 10.69 -11.70
CA TRP A 9 17.37 9.92 -10.95
C TRP A 9 18.36 9.20 -11.88
N VAL A 10 17.89 8.53 -12.92
CA VAL A 10 18.76 7.87 -13.92
C VAL A 10 19.71 8.88 -14.57
N ILE A 11 19.19 10.04 -14.97
CA ILE A 11 20.01 11.10 -15.59
C ILE A 11 21.11 11.58 -14.62
N ARG A 12 20.76 11.81 -13.35
CA ARG A 12 21.76 12.21 -12.33
C ARG A 12 22.79 11.11 -12.11
N ALA A 13 22.36 9.87 -11.92
CA ALA A 13 23.25 8.73 -11.70
C ALA A 13 24.30 8.57 -12.82
N LEU A 14 23.88 8.75 -14.08
CA LEU A 14 24.79 8.70 -15.22
C LEU A 14 25.70 9.92 -15.31
N ASN A 15 25.20 11.13 -15.01
CA ASN A 15 26.02 12.34 -14.99
C ASN A 15 27.06 12.34 -13.86
N ASP A 16 26.74 11.72 -12.75
CA ASP A 16 27.61 11.59 -11.58
C ASP A 16 28.57 10.38 -11.68
N ASP A 17 28.54 9.68 -12.82
CA ASP A 17 29.34 8.47 -13.07
C ASP A 17 29.18 7.42 -11.97
N MET A 18 27.92 7.18 -11.57
CA MET A 18 27.60 6.21 -10.52
C MET A 18 28.14 4.82 -10.88
N PRO A 19 28.89 4.14 -9.99
CA PRO A 19 29.39 2.79 -10.24
C PRO A 19 28.24 1.84 -10.60
N TYR A 20 28.44 1.00 -11.63
CA TYR A 20 27.43 0.10 -12.17
C TYR A 20 26.78 -0.81 -11.13
N ASN A 21 27.55 -1.30 -10.15
CA ASN A 21 27.04 -2.12 -9.07
C ASN A 21 26.08 -1.33 -8.17
N ALA A 22 26.41 -0.08 -7.84
CA ALA A 22 25.52 0.79 -7.04
C ALA A 22 24.24 1.11 -7.83
N PHE A 23 24.38 1.51 -9.09
CA PHE A 23 23.28 1.78 -10.01
C PHE A 23 22.31 0.58 -10.13
N SER A 24 22.85 -0.63 -10.21
CA SER A 24 22.05 -1.86 -10.28
C SER A 24 21.37 -2.18 -8.96
N ILE A 25 22.10 -2.13 -7.85
CA ILE A 25 21.57 -2.44 -6.52
C ILE A 25 20.42 -1.49 -6.15
N GLU A 26 20.60 -0.19 -6.38
CA GLU A 26 19.60 0.80 -6.04
C GLU A 26 18.30 0.63 -6.83
N GLN A 27 18.37 0.23 -8.09
CA GLN A 27 17.19 -0.05 -8.91
C GLN A 27 16.48 -1.36 -8.53
N LEU A 28 17.23 -2.40 -8.20
CA LEU A 28 16.65 -3.71 -7.88
C LEU A 28 16.20 -3.84 -6.43
N ALA A 29 16.88 -3.18 -5.50
CA ALA A 29 16.71 -3.39 -4.06
C ALA A 29 17.07 -2.15 -3.21
N GLY A 30 16.91 -0.95 -3.76
CA GLY A 30 17.23 0.30 -3.07
C GLY A 30 16.47 0.49 -1.76
N ASP A 31 15.23 0.03 -1.70
CA ASP A 31 14.35 0.03 -0.52
C ASP A 31 14.80 -0.92 0.59
N LEU A 32 15.61 -1.92 0.27
CA LEU A 32 16.16 -2.90 1.22
C LEU A 32 17.50 -2.46 1.83
N LEU A 33 18.06 -1.35 1.37
CA LEU A 33 19.29 -0.81 1.94
C LEU A 33 19.07 -0.30 3.38
N PRO A 34 20.10 -0.33 4.24
CA PRO A 34 19.99 0.21 5.59
C PRO A 34 19.64 1.71 5.57
N LYS A 35 18.47 2.10 6.06
CA LYS A 35 17.98 3.49 6.08
C LYS A 35 18.00 4.12 4.67
N PRO A 36 17.23 3.59 3.72
CA PRO A 36 17.28 4.04 2.35
C PRO A 36 16.97 5.53 2.23
N SER A 37 17.74 6.22 1.41
CA SER A 37 17.48 7.61 1.06
C SER A 37 16.28 7.74 0.12
N ALA A 38 15.76 8.96 -0.04
CA ALA A 38 14.70 9.24 -1.01
C ALA A 38 15.10 8.84 -2.44
N ASP A 39 16.35 9.10 -2.83
CA ASP A 39 16.87 8.73 -4.14
C ASP A 39 16.93 7.20 -4.33
N GLN A 40 17.29 6.44 -3.32
CA GLN A 40 17.30 4.98 -3.34
C GLN A 40 15.88 4.40 -3.43
N LEU A 41 14.90 5.02 -2.77
CA LEU A 41 13.49 4.66 -2.94
C LEU A 41 12.98 5.01 -4.35
N ILE A 42 13.38 6.16 -4.91
CA ILE A 42 13.04 6.55 -6.28
C ILE A 42 13.65 5.59 -7.31
N ALA A 43 14.88 5.14 -7.10
CA ALA A 43 15.54 4.19 -7.97
C ALA A 43 14.75 2.90 -8.16
N THR A 44 14.10 2.39 -7.10
CA THR A 44 13.26 1.17 -7.18
C THR A 44 12.03 1.33 -8.07
N ALA A 45 11.70 2.56 -8.50
CA ALA A 45 10.65 2.80 -9.48
C ALA A 45 10.97 2.22 -10.87
N PHE A 46 12.17 1.67 -11.10
CA PHE A 46 12.43 0.75 -12.21
C PHE A 46 11.35 -0.31 -12.32
N HIS A 47 11.01 -0.97 -11.22
CA HIS A 47 9.96 -2.00 -11.14
C HIS A 47 8.53 -1.45 -11.22
N ARG A 48 8.35 -0.13 -11.19
CA ARG A 48 7.04 0.51 -11.37
C ARG A 48 6.74 0.88 -12.82
N ASN A 49 7.66 0.60 -13.76
CA ASN A 49 7.46 0.73 -15.21
C ASN A 49 6.72 -0.47 -15.82
N THR A 50 6.23 -1.37 -15.01
CA THR A 50 5.40 -2.51 -15.45
C THR A 50 3.97 -2.07 -15.79
N MET A 51 3.20 -2.98 -16.39
CA MET A 51 1.80 -2.74 -16.72
C MET A 51 0.94 -2.49 -15.47
N SER A 52 -0.14 -1.74 -15.65
CA SER A 52 -1.23 -1.60 -14.67
C SER A 52 -2.55 -1.71 -15.40
N ASN A 53 -3.60 -2.09 -14.69
CA ASN A 53 -4.93 -2.22 -15.24
C ASN A 53 -5.95 -1.41 -14.40
N ASP A 54 -6.70 -0.55 -15.08
CA ASP A 54 -7.78 0.26 -14.49
C ASP A 54 -9.17 -0.16 -15.03
N GLU A 55 -9.23 -1.27 -15.77
CA GLU A 55 -10.49 -1.77 -16.34
C GLU A 55 -11.40 -2.33 -15.24
N GLY A 56 -12.67 -1.96 -15.29
CA GLY A 56 -13.68 -2.52 -14.39
C GLY A 56 -14.02 -3.97 -14.74
N GLY A 57 -14.23 -4.81 -13.72
CA GLY A 57 -14.63 -6.21 -13.90
C GLY A 57 -13.50 -7.18 -14.18
N THR A 58 -12.27 -6.78 -13.91
CA THR A 58 -11.07 -7.63 -13.98
C THR A 58 -10.66 -8.12 -12.58
N GLU A 59 -9.84 -9.17 -12.53
CA GLU A 59 -9.30 -9.70 -11.29
C GLU A 59 -7.96 -9.03 -10.98
N ASP A 60 -7.90 -8.20 -9.93
CA ASP A 60 -6.68 -7.47 -9.54
C ASP A 60 -5.48 -8.39 -9.34
N GLU A 61 -5.69 -9.59 -8.77
CA GLU A 61 -4.61 -10.56 -8.53
C GLU A 61 -4.00 -11.09 -9.84
N GLU A 62 -4.78 -11.25 -10.90
CA GLU A 62 -4.28 -11.62 -12.22
C GLU A 62 -3.28 -10.60 -12.74
N PHE A 63 -3.64 -9.31 -12.68
CA PHE A 63 -2.79 -8.23 -13.15
C PHE A 63 -1.59 -7.98 -12.23
N ARG A 64 -1.75 -8.17 -10.93
CA ARG A 64 -0.63 -8.14 -9.99
C ARG A 64 0.40 -9.22 -10.32
N VAL A 65 -0.04 -10.45 -10.59
CA VAL A 65 0.83 -11.57 -10.97
C VAL A 65 1.49 -11.30 -12.33
N ALA A 66 0.74 -10.78 -13.30
CA ALA A 66 1.29 -10.39 -14.60
C ALA A 66 2.41 -9.34 -14.45
N SER A 67 2.23 -8.36 -13.56
CA SER A 67 3.26 -7.36 -13.24
C SER A 67 4.50 -7.97 -12.59
N VAL A 68 4.33 -8.97 -11.71
CA VAL A 68 5.46 -9.68 -11.09
C VAL A 68 6.24 -10.47 -12.16
N ILE A 69 5.55 -11.15 -13.07
CA ILE A 69 6.15 -11.86 -14.21
C ILE A 69 6.95 -10.90 -15.09
N ASP A 70 6.37 -9.74 -15.41
CA ASP A 70 7.03 -8.71 -16.21
C ASP A 70 8.32 -8.22 -15.54
N ARG A 71 8.35 -8.00 -14.24
CA ARG A 71 9.55 -7.63 -13.48
C ARG A 71 10.64 -8.66 -13.56
N VAL A 72 10.29 -9.95 -13.45
CA VAL A 72 11.25 -11.06 -13.62
C VAL A 72 11.87 -11.02 -15.01
N ASN A 73 11.04 -10.98 -16.05
CA ASN A 73 11.50 -10.98 -17.44
C ASN A 73 12.36 -9.76 -17.73
N THR A 74 11.89 -8.56 -17.38
CA THR A 74 12.61 -7.30 -17.60
C THR A 74 13.96 -7.27 -16.87
N THR A 75 14.03 -7.83 -15.65
CA THR A 75 15.29 -7.92 -14.91
C THR A 75 16.33 -8.75 -15.68
N PHE A 76 15.96 -9.88 -16.24
CA PHE A 76 16.86 -10.70 -17.03
C PHE A 76 17.21 -10.06 -18.37
N ASP A 77 16.24 -9.47 -19.06
CA ASP A 77 16.48 -8.76 -20.32
C ASP A 77 17.50 -7.63 -20.12
N VAL A 78 17.38 -6.85 -19.04
CA VAL A 78 18.25 -5.69 -18.79
C VAL A 78 19.62 -6.09 -18.27
N TRP A 79 19.72 -6.97 -17.27
CA TRP A 79 21.00 -7.28 -16.61
C TRP A 79 21.73 -8.50 -17.16
N GLN A 80 21.01 -9.44 -17.79
CA GLN A 80 21.60 -10.67 -18.34
C GLN A 80 21.53 -10.73 -19.87
N SER A 81 20.85 -9.79 -20.52
CA SER A 81 20.62 -9.77 -21.97
C SER A 81 20.01 -11.10 -22.48
N THR A 82 19.21 -11.75 -21.64
CA THR A 82 18.61 -13.06 -21.89
C THR A 82 17.11 -13.00 -21.69
N THR A 83 16.34 -13.37 -22.72
CA THR A 83 14.88 -13.47 -22.60
C THR A 83 14.50 -14.78 -21.92
N ILE A 84 13.79 -14.71 -20.81
CA ILE A 84 13.42 -15.90 -20.02
C ILE A 84 11.91 -16.16 -19.92
N SER A 85 11.09 -15.47 -20.69
CA SER A 85 9.64 -15.64 -20.64
C SER A 85 9.18 -17.07 -20.99
N CYS A 86 9.92 -17.79 -21.84
CA CYS A 86 9.65 -19.19 -22.17
C CYS A 86 9.84 -20.14 -20.97
N VAL A 87 10.65 -19.72 -19.98
CA VAL A 87 10.96 -20.53 -18.79
C VAL A 87 9.76 -20.66 -17.84
N GLN A 88 8.71 -19.89 -18.06
CA GLN A 88 7.44 -20.07 -17.35
C GLN A 88 6.84 -21.48 -17.58
N CYS A 89 7.06 -22.07 -18.78
CA CYS A 89 6.46 -23.36 -19.14
C CYS A 89 7.48 -24.52 -19.13
N HIS A 90 8.75 -24.26 -19.42
CA HIS A 90 9.81 -25.28 -19.48
C HIS A 90 11.17 -24.67 -19.24
N SER A 91 12.18 -25.45 -18.91
CA SER A 91 13.57 -24.93 -18.78
C SER A 91 14.04 -24.28 -20.06
N HIS A 92 14.92 -23.26 -19.95
CA HIS A 92 15.42 -22.53 -21.10
C HIS A 92 16.09 -23.49 -22.11
N PRO A 93 15.84 -23.36 -23.43
CA PRO A 93 16.32 -24.32 -24.41
C PRO A 93 17.83 -24.26 -24.64
N TYR A 94 18.48 -23.14 -24.34
CA TYR A 94 19.91 -22.92 -24.63
C TYR A 94 20.72 -22.58 -23.38
N ASP A 95 20.17 -21.78 -22.47
CA ASP A 95 20.84 -21.33 -21.25
C ASP A 95 20.52 -22.25 -20.06
N PRO A 96 21.43 -22.38 -19.08
CA PRO A 96 21.28 -23.30 -17.95
C PRO A 96 20.28 -22.79 -16.90
N ILE A 97 19.13 -22.28 -17.34
CA ILE A 97 18.06 -21.74 -16.49
C ILE A 97 16.91 -22.73 -16.45
N LYS A 98 16.61 -23.25 -15.26
CA LYS A 98 15.55 -24.22 -15.05
C LYS A 98 14.22 -23.52 -14.71
N GLN A 99 13.12 -24.19 -15.05
CA GLN A 99 11.79 -23.66 -14.73
C GLN A 99 11.59 -23.36 -13.24
N ASN A 100 12.05 -24.23 -12.35
CA ASN A 100 11.92 -24.00 -10.92
C ASN A 100 12.73 -22.77 -10.44
N GLU A 101 13.86 -22.47 -11.08
CA GLU A 101 14.68 -21.27 -10.78
C GLU A 101 13.96 -19.99 -11.18
N TYR A 102 13.20 -20.02 -12.29
CA TYR A 102 12.33 -18.91 -12.68
C TYR A 102 11.31 -18.57 -11.58
N TYR A 103 10.62 -19.57 -11.04
CA TYR A 103 9.65 -19.35 -9.97
C TYR A 103 10.28 -19.01 -8.63
N GLN A 104 11.49 -19.46 -8.37
CA GLN A 104 12.27 -18.99 -7.21
C GLN A 104 12.62 -17.50 -7.35
N LEU A 105 13.03 -17.05 -8.53
CA LEU A 105 13.26 -15.63 -8.79
C LEU A 105 11.97 -14.82 -8.69
N MET A 106 10.87 -15.33 -9.25
CA MET A 106 9.56 -14.71 -9.15
C MET A 106 9.15 -14.49 -7.67
N ALA A 107 9.51 -15.39 -6.77
CA ALA A 107 9.19 -15.27 -5.35
C ALA A 107 9.82 -14.03 -4.69
N PHE A 108 10.96 -13.53 -5.16
CA PHE A 108 11.54 -12.28 -4.66
C PHE A 108 10.63 -11.09 -4.96
N PHE A 109 10.14 -10.98 -6.19
CA PHE A 109 9.26 -9.87 -6.60
C PHE A 109 7.82 -10.04 -6.08
N ASN A 110 7.38 -11.28 -5.83
CA ASN A 110 6.05 -11.56 -5.28
C ASN A 110 5.88 -11.09 -3.83
N ASN A 111 6.97 -10.79 -3.13
CA ASN A 111 6.93 -10.18 -1.80
C ASN A 111 6.81 -8.65 -1.85
N SER A 112 6.90 -8.05 -3.04
CA SER A 112 6.70 -6.62 -3.19
C SER A 112 5.23 -6.27 -3.00
N ARG A 113 4.98 -5.22 -2.23
CA ARG A 113 3.65 -4.66 -2.15
C ARG A 113 3.36 -3.92 -3.45
N ASP A 114 2.32 -4.35 -4.12
CA ASP A 114 1.82 -3.73 -5.35
C ASP A 114 0.31 -3.90 -5.38
N GLU A 115 -0.39 -2.77 -5.42
CA GLU A 115 -1.83 -2.78 -5.53
C GLU A 115 -2.17 -2.32 -6.94
N ASP A 116 -2.82 -3.17 -7.71
CA ASP A 116 -3.37 -2.80 -9.02
C ASP A 116 -4.65 -2.00 -8.81
N THR A 117 -4.47 -0.80 -8.24
CA THR A 117 -5.54 0.11 -7.88
C THR A 117 -5.43 1.40 -8.67
N PRO A 118 -6.52 2.18 -8.87
CA PRO A 118 -6.44 3.50 -9.48
C PRO A 118 -5.46 4.43 -8.78
N ASP A 119 -5.28 4.26 -7.46
CA ASP A 119 -4.29 4.99 -6.67
C ASP A 119 -2.88 4.43 -6.84
N GLU A 120 -2.72 3.25 -7.44
CA GLU A 120 -1.44 2.57 -7.70
C GLU A 120 -0.50 2.53 -6.48
N ALA A 121 -1.06 2.24 -5.32
CA ALA A 121 -0.27 2.16 -4.08
C ALA A 121 0.74 0.99 -4.10
N PRO A 122 1.87 1.11 -3.39
CA PRO A 122 2.33 2.23 -2.59
C PRO A 122 2.90 3.39 -3.42
N ASN A 123 2.60 4.62 -3.01
CA ASN A 123 3.11 5.83 -3.67
C ASN A 123 4.08 6.57 -2.75
N PHE A 124 5.32 6.73 -3.18
CA PHE A 124 6.28 7.59 -2.49
C PHE A 124 5.95 9.06 -2.75
N ARG A 125 5.73 9.85 -1.69
CA ARG A 125 5.32 11.25 -1.78
C ARG A 125 6.51 12.18 -1.84
N ILE A 126 6.52 13.06 -2.83
CA ILE A 126 7.50 14.12 -2.98
C ILE A 126 6.80 15.45 -2.72
N TYR A 127 7.29 16.19 -1.75
CA TYR A 127 6.69 17.42 -1.28
C TYR A 127 7.42 18.63 -1.82
N SER A 128 6.71 19.75 -1.93
CA SER A 128 7.34 21.07 -2.11
C SER A 128 8.20 21.44 -0.89
N ASP A 129 9.14 22.35 -1.07
CA ASP A 129 10.02 22.83 0.02
C ASP A 129 9.23 23.35 1.22
N GLU A 130 8.09 24.00 0.97
CA GLU A 130 7.22 24.51 2.03
C GLU A 130 6.62 23.36 2.85
N ASN A 131 6.08 22.33 2.19
CA ASN A 131 5.49 21.19 2.87
C ASN A 131 6.56 20.33 3.56
N THR A 132 7.73 20.19 2.98
CA THR A 132 8.87 19.52 3.62
C THR A 132 9.25 20.18 4.93
N LYS A 133 9.33 21.51 4.97
CA LYS A 133 9.57 22.26 6.20
C LYS A 133 8.46 22.09 7.23
N ARG A 134 7.21 22.10 6.79
CA ARG A 134 6.05 21.84 7.68
C ARG A 134 6.10 20.44 8.30
N ILE A 135 6.41 19.43 7.49
CA ILE A 135 6.55 18.04 7.96
C ILE A 135 7.69 17.94 8.98
N ALA A 136 8.85 18.52 8.69
CA ALA A 136 9.98 18.56 9.64
C ALA A 136 9.58 19.20 10.98
N SER A 137 8.88 20.32 10.94
CA SER A 137 8.39 20.98 12.18
C SER A 137 7.39 20.12 12.96
N ILE A 138 6.54 19.33 12.27
CA ILE A 138 5.60 18.40 12.92
C ILE A 138 6.37 17.24 13.57
N LEU A 139 7.38 16.69 12.89
CA LEU A 139 8.21 15.61 13.42
C LEU A 139 9.03 16.08 14.63
N GLU A 140 9.63 17.28 14.57
CA GLU A 140 10.33 17.90 15.70
C GLU A 140 9.41 18.14 16.90
N TRP A 141 8.20 18.66 16.65
CA TRP A 141 7.21 18.84 17.71
C TRP A 141 6.80 17.49 18.30
N SER A 142 6.58 16.48 17.46
CA SER A 142 6.20 15.13 17.90
C SER A 142 7.29 14.47 18.74
N ALA A 143 8.56 14.75 18.46
CA ALA A 143 9.69 14.23 19.22
C ALA A 143 9.73 14.70 20.69
N GLN A 144 9.06 15.81 21.01
CA GLN A 144 8.96 16.32 22.38
C GLN A 144 7.90 15.58 23.21
N TYR A 145 6.92 14.93 22.59
CA TYR A 145 5.74 14.38 23.25
C TYR A 145 5.47 12.90 22.94
N GLY A 146 6.07 12.37 21.87
CA GLY A 146 5.90 10.99 21.41
C GLY A 146 7.08 10.09 21.76
N ASP A 147 6.83 8.79 21.74
CA ASP A 147 7.90 7.81 21.76
C ASP A 147 8.54 7.66 20.37
N LYS A 148 9.70 6.99 20.32
CA LYS A 148 10.45 6.76 19.07
C LYS A 148 9.59 6.08 17.99
N LYS A 149 8.76 5.13 18.39
CA LYS A 149 7.89 4.39 17.45
C LYS A 149 6.82 5.28 16.85
N THR A 150 6.21 6.16 17.64
CA THR A 150 5.23 7.15 17.15
C THR A 150 5.84 8.07 16.11
N ILE A 151 7.08 8.50 16.31
CA ILE A 151 7.80 9.36 15.36
C ILE A 151 8.09 8.61 14.06
N GLU A 152 8.59 7.37 14.15
CA GLU A 152 8.84 6.53 12.98
C GLU A 152 7.56 6.22 12.19
N ASP A 153 6.46 5.93 12.88
CA ASP A 153 5.15 5.69 12.26
C ASP A 153 4.62 6.95 11.56
N LEU A 154 4.84 8.13 12.15
CA LEU A 154 4.43 9.42 11.58
C LEU A 154 5.26 9.79 10.36
N ASP A 155 6.58 9.57 10.41
CA ASP A 155 7.48 9.79 9.27
C ASP A 155 7.10 8.92 8.08
N LYS A 156 6.87 7.63 8.32
CA LYS A 156 6.35 6.70 7.30
C LYS A 156 5.00 7.13 6.75
N PHE A 157 4.11 7.60 7.62
CA PHE A 157 2.81 8.11 7.16
C PHE A 157 2.99 9.27 6.19
N PHE A 158 3.87 10.21 6.46
CA PHE A 158 4.15 11.30 5.53
C PHE A 158 4.80 10.83 4.23
N GLN A 159 5.65 9.80 4.28
CA GLN A 159 6.27 9.26 3.07
C GLN A 159 5.26 8.69 2.08
N TYR A 160 4.19 8.06 2.57
CA TYR A 160 3.25 7.33 1.72
C TYR A 160 1.82 7.87 1.76
N LEU A 161 1.43 8.61 2.78
CA LEU A 161 0.07 9.06 3.10
C LEU A 161 -0.95 7.91 3.13
N GLU A 162 -0.51 6.76 3.56
CA GLU A 162 -1.36 5.59 3.66
C GLU A 162 -1.98 5.45 5.06
N PRO A 163 -3.21 4.97 5.14
CA PRO A 163 -3.83 4.66 6.42
C PRO A 163 -3.09 3.52 7.10
N LYS A 164 -3.07 3.54 8.44
CA LYS A 164 -2.45 2.47 9.23
C LYS A 164 -3.09 1.10 8.98
N TYR A 165 -4.38 1.07 8.68
CA TYR A 165 -5.16 -0.12 8.40
C TYR A 165 -5.95 0.06 7.12
N GLN A 166 -5.85 -0.93 6.25
CA GLN A 166 -6.57 -0.98 4.98
C GLN A 166 -7.82 -1.83 5.13
N LEU A 167 -8.97 -1.32 4.68
CA LEU A 167 -10.23 -2.04 4.79
C LEU A 167 -10.38 -3.19 3.78
N HIS A 168 -9.52 -3.27 2.77
CA HIS A 168 -9.47 -4.44 1.90
C HIS A 168 -9.00 -5.71 2.66
N ASN A 169 -8.40 -5.56 3.85
CA ASN A 169 -8.08 -6.67 4.72
C ASN A 169 -9.27 -7.17 5.55
N CYS A 170 -10.45 -6.57 5.40
CA CYS A 170 -11.66 -7.05 6.03
C CYS A 170 -12.06 -8.42 5.51
N LYS A 171 -12.70 -9.22 6.38
CA LYS A 171 -13.20 -10.57 6.10
C LYS A 171 -14.57 -10.80 6.73
N ASP A 172 -15.13 -11.97 6.48
CA ASP A 172 -16.40 -12.42 7.10
C ASP A 172 -17.55 -11.44 6.83
N PHE A 173 -17.76 -11.15 5.54
CA PHE A 173 -18.77 -10.18 5.08
C PHE A 173 -20.19 -10.68 5.26
N VAL A 174 -21.06 -9.81 5.74
CA VAL A 174 -22.52 -9.98 5.70
C VAL A 174 -23.11 -8.75 5.00
N ASN A 175 -23.91 -8.94 3.96
CA ASN A 175 -24.43 -7.84 3.12
C ASN A 175 -23.35 -6.80 2.77
N GLY A 176 -22.15 -7.27 2.45
CA GLY A 176 -21.00 -6.47 2.11
C GLY A 176 -20.03 -7.27 1.24
N GLU A 177 -19.11 -6.58 0.64
CA GLU A 177 -18.08 -7.13 -0.24
C GLU A 177 -16.88 -6.19 -0.29
N LEU A 178 -15.79 -6.63 -0.90
CA LEU A 178 -14.77 -5.71 -1.37
C LEU A 178 -15.14 -5.26 -2.79
N SER A 179 -15.39 -3.98 -2.96
CA SER A 179 -15.54 -3.40 -4.29
C SER A 179 -14.16 -3.22 -4.89
N ASP A 180 -13.96 -3.75 -6.09
CA ASP A 180 -12.69 -3.75 -6.82
C ASP A 180 -11.51 -4.26 -5.97
N SER A 181 -11.76 -5.27 -5.12
CA SER A 181 -10.80 -5.82 -4.15
C SER A 181 -10.14 -4.80 -3.19
N LYS A 182 -10.61 -3.57 -3.17
CA LYS A 182 -9.95 -2.38 -2.56
C LYS A 182 -10.77 -1.71 -1.48
N TYR A 183 -12.06 -1.59 -1.71
CA TYR A 183 -12.93 -0.79 -0.84
C TYR A 183 -13.95 -1.68 -0.15
N LEU A 184 -14.04 -1.56 1.17
CA LEU A 184 -15.12 -2.20 1.90
C LEU A 184 -16.45 -1.52 1.55
N ALA A 185 -17.29 -2.21 0.80
CA ALA A 185 -18.64 -1.79 0.46
C ALA A 185 -19.64 -2.50 1.39
N LEU A 186 -20.30 -1.75 2.28
CA LEU A 186 -21.34 -2.26 3.16
C LEU A 186 -22.70 -1.75 2.69
N ARG A 187 -23.64 -2.68 2.49
CA ARG A 187 -25.05 -2.37 2.22
C ARG A 187 -25.82 -2.23 3.54
N ASN A 188 -27.13 -1.98 3.46
CA ASN A 188 -27.95 -1.89 4.66
C ASN A 188 -27.86 -3.17 5.51
N ASN A 189 -27.64 -3.01 6.80
CA ASN A 189 -27.32 -4.09 7.75
C ASN A 189 -26.10 -4.93 7.31
N GLY A 190 -25.16 -4.29 6.61
CA GLY A 190 -23.91 -4.91 6.21
C GLY A 190 -22.89 -4.91 7.33
N SER A 191 -22.02 -5.91 7.35
CA SER A 191 -20.93 -5.96 8.31
C SER A 191 -19.69 -6.68 7.77
N ALA A 192 -18.55 -6.39 8.41
CA ALA A 192 -17.28 -7.05 8.14
C ALA A 192 -16.37 -7.00 9.36
N TYR A 193 -15.38 -7.86 9.40
CA TYR A 193 -14.33 -7.86 10.43
C TYR A 193 -13.01 -7.35 9.88
N LEU A 194 -12.39 -6.43 10.62
CA LEU A 194 -10.99 -6.08 10.47
C LEU A 194 -10.24 -6.69 11.66
N ARG A 195 -9.39 -7.68 11.38
CA ARG A 195 -8.71 -8.48 12.40
C ARG A 195 -7.40 -7.84 12.85
N ASN A 196 -7.00 -8.15 14.09
CA ASN A 196 -5.68 -7.82 14.64
C ASN A 196 -5.35 -6.31 14.64
N VAL A 197 -6.30 -5.46 14.98
CA VAL A 197 -6.11 -4.01 15.07
C VAL A 197 -5.51 -3.63 16.42
N ASN A 198 -4.30 -3.08 16.40
CA ASN A 198 -3.69 -2.51 17.59
C ASN A 198 -4.11 -1.05 17.74
N THR A 199 -4.99 -0.78 18.67
CA THR A 199 -5.57 0.54 18.94
C THR A 199 -4.68 1.44 19.79
N GLN A 200 -3.72 0.89 20.52
CA GLN A 200 -2.76 1.63 21.35
C GLN A 200 -3.40 2.65 22.30
N GLY A 201 -4.63 2.41 22.73
CA GLY A 201 -5.35 3.36 23.58
C GLY A 201 -5.75 4.68 22.91
N ASN A 202 -5.71 4.74 21.57
CA ASN A 202 -6.12 5.93 20.83
C ASN A 202 -7.59 6.31 21.08
N THR A 203 -7.85 7.60 21.15
CA THR A 203 -9.18 8.18 21.45
C THR A 203 -9.90 8.70 20.22
N ASN A 204 -9.26 8.64 19.05
CA ASN A 204 -9.82 9.10 17.78
C ASN A 204 -9.55 8.08 16.69
N LEU A 205 -10.52 7.92 15.80
CA LEU A 205 -10.43 7.18 14.56
C LEU A 205 -10.59 8.15 13.39
N TYR A 206 -9.73 8.03 12.39
CA TYR A 206 -9.89 8.72 11.12
C TYR A 206 -10.36 7.71 10.08
N PHE A 207 -11.51 7.96 9.51
CA PHE A 207 -12.18 7.06 8.59
C PHE A 207 -12.33 7.73 7.22
N TYR A 208 -11.72 7.13 6.18
CA TYR A 208 -11.85 7.60 4.80
C TYR A 208 -12.99 6.85 4.13
N TYR A 209 -14.02 7.55 3.69
CA TYR A 209 -15.23 6.95 3.19
C TYR A 209 -15.97 7.80 2.17
N THR A 210 -16.87 7.17 1.44
CA THR A 210 -17.99 7.76 0.71
C THR A 210 -19.29 7.04 1.11
N ALA A 211 -20.43 7.68 1.00
CA ALA A 211 -21.71 7.11 1.37
C ALA A 211 -22.83 7.57 0.44
N SER A 212 -23.94 6.83 0.44
CA SER A 212 -25.18 7.25 -0.22
C SER A 212 -25.63 8.64 0.27
N PRO A 213 -26.22 9.48 -0.58
CA PRO A 213 -26.81 10.76 -0.18
C PRO A 213 -27.88 10.64 0.92
N ARG A 214 -28.53 9.47 1.04
CA ARG A 214 -29.50 9.18 2.10
C ARG A 214 -28.82 9.03 3.47
N GLY A 215 -27.51 8.80 3.46
CA GLY A 215 -26.75 8.56 4.66
C GLY A 215 -26.83 7.10 5.13
N THR A 216 -25.91 6.77 6.00
CA THR A 216 -25.89 5.50 6.75
C THR A 216 -25.21 5.74 8.08
N GLU A 217 -25.58 5.00 9.08
CA GLU A 217 -24.88 5.00 10.35
C GLU A 217 -23.84 3.88 10.35
N ILE A 218 -22.59 4.22 10.62
CA ILE A 218 -21.51 3.26 10.81
C ILE A 218 -21.27 3.07 12.30
N THR A 219 -21.28 1.82 12.75
CA THR A 219 -20.93 1.44 14.12
C THR A 219 -19.73 0.50 14.12
N ILE A 220 -18.77 0.77 14.98
CA ILE A 220 -17.57 -0.05 15.16
C ILE A 220 -17.61 -0.63 16.57
N ARG A 221 -17.51 -1.96 16.67
CA ARG A 221 -17.59 -2.70 17.93
C ARG A 221 -16.33 -3.53 18.19
N ASN A 222 -16.13 -3.86 19.44
CA ASN A 222 -15.06 -4.74 19.88
C ASN A 222 -15.45 -6.20 19.64
N GLY A 223 -14.73 -6.89 18.77
CA GLY A 223 -14.71 -8.33 18.57
C GLY A 223 -15.96 -8.99 17.98
N SER A 224 -17.16 -8.39 18.07
CA SER A 224 -18.38 -9.04 17.57
C SER A 224 -19.57 -8.09 17.44
N ALA A 225 -20.65 -8.53 16.77
CA ALA A 225 -21.92 -7.81 16.65
C ALA A 225 -22.56 -7.43 18.00
N LYS A 226 -22.25 -8.19 19.07
CA LYS A 226 -22.70 -7.91 20.44
C LYS A 226 -21.64 -7.22 21.29
N GLY A 227 -20.49 -6.94 20.70
CA GLY A 227 -19.37 -6.30 21.37
C GLY A 227 -19.66 -4.86 21.75
N GLU A 228 -18.85 -4.34 22.65
CA GLU A 228 -18.93 -2.95 23.08
C GLU A 228 -18.78 -2.00 21.89
N VAL A 229 -19.60 -0.96 21.83
CA VAL A 229 -19.48 0.09 20.82
C VAL A 229 -18.25 0.95 21.12
N LEU A 230 -17.31 0.96 20.19
CA LEU A 230 -16.08 1.74 20.28
C LEU A 230 -16.18 3.08 19.54
N ALA A 231 -16.92 3.10 18.43
CA ALA A 231 -17.20 4.32 17.67
C ALA A 231 -18.54 4.21 16.94
N LYS A 232 -19.18 5.35 16.72
CA LYS A 232 -20.43 5.46 15.98
C LYS A 232 -20.51 6.81 15.30
N PHE A 233 -20.84 6.84 14.01
CA PHE A 233 -20.93 8.08 13.28
C PHE A 233 -21.85 7.99 12.05
N PRO A 234 -22.51 9.11 11.67
CA PRO A 234 -23.29 9.18 10.45
C PRO A 234 -22.38 9.41 9.24
N ALA A 235 -22.39 8.51 8.28
CA ALA A 235 -21.73 8.66 6.99
C ALA A 235 -22.73 9.23 5.99
N LYS A 236 -22.60 10.54 5.65
CA LYS A 236 -23.56 11.28 4.82
C LYS A 236 -22.95 11.94 3.59
N LYS A 237 -21.66 11.73 3.33
CA LYS A 237 -20.95 12.38 2.23
C LYS A 237 -20.89 11.47 1.01
N SER A 238 -21.43 11.94 -0.11
CA SER A 238 -21.37 11.25 -1.40
C SER A 238 -20.04 11.44 -2.15
N LYS A 239 -19.11 12.20 -1.58
CA LYS A 239 -17.73 12.32 -2.08
C LYS A 239 -16.79 11.75 -1.04
N TRP A 240 -15.68 11.17 -1.50
CA TRP A 240 -14.62 10.70 -0.63
C TRP A 240 -14.21 11.77 0.39
N THR A 241 -14.29 11.44 1.64
CA THR A 241 -14.03 12.37 2.74
C THR A 241 -13.43 11.65 3.95
N ILE A 242 -12.70 12.38 4.77
CA ILE A 242 -12.16 11.87 6.03
C ILE A 242 -13.05 12.36 7.16
N ALA A 243 -13.54 11.45 7.99
CA ALA A 243 -14.19 11.77 9.25
C ALA A 243 -13.23 11.50 10.41
N LYS A 244 -13.13 12.46 11.32
CA LYS A 244 -12.55 12.25 12.65
C LYS A 244 -13.67 11.85 13.60
N VAL A 245 -13.58 10.67 14.16
CA VAL A 245 -14.62 10.08 15.01
C VAL A 245 -14.04 9.78 16.38
N PRO A 246 -14.70 10.18 17.47
CA PRO A 246 -14.33 9.74 18.82
C PRO A 246 -14.31 8.22 18.89
N PHE A 247 -13.27 7.66 19.45
CA PHE A 247 -13.07 6.23 19.58
C PHE A 247 -12.82 5.89 21.05
N LYS A 248 -13.55 4.90 21.56
CA LYS A 248 -13.35 4.44 22.94
C LYS A 248 -12.02 3.72 23.04
N PRO A 249 -11.08 4.21 23.86
CA PRO A 249 -9.73 3.64 23.92
C PRO A 249 -9.79 2.20 24.45
N VAL A 250 -9.06 1.31 23.73
CA VAL A 250 -8.83 -0.07 24.12
C VAL A 250 -7.34 -0.33 24.03
N ASN A 251 -6.78 -0.95 25.04
CA ASN A 251 -5.37 -1.33 25.02
C ASN A 251 -5.20 -2.71 24.36
N GLY A 252 -4.09 -2.84 23.61
CA GLY A 252 -3.73 -4.09 22.96
C GLY A 252 -4.34 -4.25 21.55
N THR A 253 -4.29 -5.48 21.08
CA THR A 253 -4.76 -5.88 19.75
C THR A 253 -6.17 -6.47 19.87
N ILE A 254 -7.09 -5.98 19.08
CA ILE A 254 -8.49 -6.41 19.04
C ILE A 254 -8.95 -6.63 17.60
N ASP A 255 -10.06 -7.33 17.45
CA ASP A 255 -10.79 -7.39 16.20
C ASP A 255 -11.84 -6.29 16.18
N LEU A 256 -11.94 -5.55 15.09
CA LEU A 256 -13.00 -4.57 14.89
C LEU A 256 -14.14 -5.21 14.08
N TYR A 257 -15.33 -5.18 14.62
CA TYR A 257 -16.56 -5.48 13.91
C TYR A 257 -17.17 -4.17 13.41
N ILE A 258 -17.24 -4.02 12.10
CA ILE A 258 -17.73 -2.81 11.42
C ILE A 258 -19.11 -3.12 10.85
N GLU A 259 -20.10 -2.35 11.21
CA GLU A 259 -21.46 -2.53 10.71
C GLU A 259 -22.03 -1.23 10.15
N SER A 260 -22.91 -1.36 9.15
CA SER A 260 -23.68 -0.26 8.57
C SER A 260 -25.16 -0.45 8.75
N LYS A 261 -25.87 0.61 9.07
CA LYS A 261 -27.31 0.64 9.13
C LYS A 261 -27.83 1.89 8.43
N ASN A 262 -28.67 1.69 7.44
CA ASN A 262 -29.35 2.81 6.77
C ASN A 262 -30.50 3.31 7.66
N ASP A 263 -30.70 4.61 7.64
CA ASP A 263 -31.87 5.26 8.27
C ASP A 263 -33.17 4.86 7.57
#